data_ca2a663665bde8991550babc0ede4369
#
_entry.id   ca2a663665bde8991550babc0ede4369
#
_cell.length_a   1.000
_cell.length_b   1.000
_cell.length_c   1.000
_cell.angle_alpha   90.00
_cell.angle_beta   90.00
_cell.angle_gamma   90.00
#
_symmetry.space_group_name_H-M   'P 1'
#
loop_
_entity.id
_entity.type
_entity.pdbx_description
1 polymer ?
#
loop_
_entity_poly.entity_id
_entity_poly.type
_entity_poly.pdbx_seq_one_letter_code
_entity_poly.pdbx_strand_id
1 'polypeptide(L)'
;HSDPEAVKTAIDQCAEVGFEMVIMTFGSGFNAESDDPEYIAGLRDLADYAHAKGIELGGYSLLASRSISDEDDVIHPETGQPGGAIFGDSPCLGSAWGQQYFQRIETLYAEAGLDILEHDGSYPGDVCASQGHPGHRDLGDSQWQQWQRIVRFYRWCRERGIYLNVPDWYFLNGSNKNGMGYREVNWSLPRERQILLAR
;
A
#
# COMPACT_ATOMS: atom_id res chain seq x y z
N HIS A 1 -14.42 -0.80 10.95
CA HIS A 1 -13.28 -1.34 11.71
C HIS A 1 -13.40 -2.86 11.76
N SER A 2 -12.29 -3.56 11.51
CA SER A 2 -12.25 -4.99 11.73
C SER A 2 -12.58 -5.27 13.21
N ASP A 3 -13.51 -6.17 13.44
CA ASP A 3 -13.77 -6.66 14.80
C ASP A 3 -12.52 -7.39 15.32
N PRO A 4 -11.89 -6.96 16.41
CA PRO A 4 -10.69 -7.60 16.96
C PRO A 4 -10.86 -9.10 17.21
N GLU A 5 -12.03 -9.55 17.65
CA GLU A 5 -12.29 -10.96 17.91
C GLU A 5 -12.39 -11.78 16.61
N ALA A 6 -12.91 -11.18 15.53
CA ALA A 6 -12.90 -11.83 14.22
C ALA A 6 -11.45 -11.96 13.67
N VAL A 7 -10.61 -10.94 13.89
CA VAL A 7 -9.19 -11.00 13.50
C VAL A 7 -8.45 -12.08 14.30
N LYS A 8 -8.63 -12.15 15.61
CA LYS A 8 -8.03 -13.20 16.44
C LYS A 8 -8.49 -14.60 16.03
N THR A 9 -9.77 -14.76 15.69
CA THR A 9 -10.29 -16.03 15.16
C THR A 9 -9.59 -16.43 13.86
N ALA A 10 -9.39 -15.47 12.96
CA ALA A 10 -8.67 -15.73 11.70
C ALA A 10 -7.21 -16.10 11.96
N ILE A 11 -6.53 -15.41 12.88
CA ILE A 11 -5.15 -15.72 13.30
C ILE A 11 -5.08 -17.17 13.85
N ASP A 12 -6.01 -17.57 14.70
CA ASP A 12 -6.06 -18.91 15.27
C ASP A 12 -6.21 -19.98 14.19
N GLN A 13 -7.13 -19.78 13.26
CA GLN A 13 -7.35 -20.70 12.14
C GLN A 13 -6.12 -20.77 11.22
N CYS A 14 -5.47 -19.65 10.95
CA CYS A 14 -4.25 -19.61 10.16
C CYS A 14 -3.10 -20.36 10.84
N ALA A 15 -2.93 -20.17 12.14
CA ALA A 15 -1.92 -20.89 12.92
C ALA A 15 -2.18 -22.41 12.94
N GLU A 16 -3.44 -22.82 13.09
CA GLU A 16 -3.81 -24.26 13.10
C GLU A 16 -3.50 -24.96 11.79
N VAL A 17 -3.68 -24.29 10.65
CA VAL A 17 -3.42 -24.87 9.32
C VAL A 17 -2.00 -24.63 8.81
N GLY A 18 -1.16 -23.90 9.56
CA GLY A 18 0.26 -23.69 9.26
C GLY A 18 0.54 -22.55 8.28
N PHE A 19 -0.32 -21.53 8.21
CA PHE A 19 0.02 -20.26 7.56
C PHE A 19 1.00 -19.47 8.44
N GLU A 20 1.78 -18.63 7.81
CA GLU A 20 2.86 -17.86 8.44
C GLU A 20 2.48 -16.40 8.66
N MET A 21 1.48 -15.88 7.91
CA MET A 21 1.10 -14.49 7.97
C MET A 21 -0.38 -14.26 7.66
N VAL A 22 -0.91 -13.15 8.17
CA VAL A 22 -2.27 -12.69 7.93
C VAL A 22 -2.25 -11.22 7.50
N ILE A 23 -2.95 -10.90 6.42
CA ILE A 23 -3.14 -9.53 5.92
C ILE A 23 -4.58 -9.11 6.14
N MET A 24 -4.79 -8.03 6.88
CA MET A 24 -6.08 -7.34 6.96
C MET A 24 -6.28 -6.56 5.65
N THR A 25 -6.92 -7.20 4.69
CA THR A 25 -7.00 -6.76 3.29
C THR A 25 -8.11 -5.75 3.04
N PHE A 26 -8.32 -5.42 1.78
CA PHE A 26 -9.37 -4.51 1.32
C PHE A 26 -10.75 -4.92 1.86
N GLY A 27 -11.50 -3.96 2.39
CA GLY A 27 -12.82 -4.21 2.99
C GLY A 27 -12.78 -4.68 4.45
N SER A 28 -11.60 -4.95 5.02
CA SER A 28 -11.47 -5.32 6.45
C SER A 28 -11.71 -4.15 7.41
N GLY A 29 -11.64 -2.91 6.90
CA GLY A 29 -11.65 -1.71 7.73
C GLY A 29 -10.29 -1.33 8.30
N PHE A 30 -9.21 -2.01 7.95
CA PHE A 30 -7.86 -1.58 8.28
C PHE A 30 -7.56 -0.23 7.63
N ASN A 31 -7.02 0.71 8.42
CA ASN A 31 -6.62 2.03 7.96
C ASN A 31 -5.13 2.27 8.23
N ALA A 32 -4.32 2.09 7.19
CA ALA A 32 -2.87 2.28 7.26
C ALA A 32 -2.44 3.73 7.50
N GLU A 33 -3.33 4.70 7.32
CA GLU A 33 -3.06 6.14 7.43
C GLU A 33 -3.58 6.73 8.76
N SER A 34 -4.05 5.90 9.68
CA SER A 34 -4.55 6.36 10.98
C SER A 34 -3.41 6.89 11.85
N ASP A 35 -3.64 8.04 12.46
CA ASP A 35 -2.81 8.64 13.50
C ASP A 35 -3.49 8.60 14.89
N ASP A 36 -4.60 7.87 15.01
CA ASP A 36 -5.32 7.66 16.25
C ASP A 36 -4.55 6.72 17.19
N PRO A 37 -4.08 7.19 18.36
CA PRO A 37 -3.33 6.36 19.29
C PRO A 37 -4.09 5.15 19.83
N GLU A 38 -5.41 5.25 20.00
CA GLU A 38 -6.23 4.13 20.48
C GLU A 38 -6.32 3.04 19.39
N TYR A 39 -6.48 3.44 18.14
CA TYR A 39 -6.47 2.52 17.01
C TYR A 39 -5.12 1.81 16.87
N ILE A 40 -4.01 2.56 16.97
CA ILE A 40 -2.64 2.01 16.89
C ILE A 40 -2.38 1.04 18.05
N ALA A 41 -2.82 1.38 19.27
CA ALA A 41 -2.71 0.49 20.42
C ALA A 41 -3.50 -0.82 20.21
N GLY A 42 -4.71 -0.74 19.68
CA GLY A 42 -5.52 -1.92 19.32
C GLY A 42 -4.87 -2.81 18.27
N LEU A 43 -4.19 -2.22 17.28
CA LEU A 43 -3.41 -2.98 16.29
C LEU A 43 -2.19 -3.65 16.93
N ARG A 44 -1.51 -3.00 17.88
CA ARG A 44 -0.40 -3.60 18.63
C ARG A 44 -0.86 -4.82 19.40
N ASP A 45 -2.01 -4.74 20.10
CA ASP A 45 -2.56 -5.88 20.82
C ASP A 45 -2.86 -7.08 19.90
N LEU A 46 -3.29 -6.80 18.67
CA LEU A 46 -3.52 -7.83 17.64
C LEU A 46 -2.20 -8.39 17.09
N ALA A 47 -1.19 -7.56 16.88
CA ALA A 47 0.14 -8.00 16.43
C ALA A 47 0.80 -8.89 17.51
N ASP A 48 0.78 -8.48 18.78
CA ASP A 48 1.30 -9.27 19.89
C ASP A 48 0.58 -10.62 20.00
N TYR A 49 -0.74 -10.65 19.80
CA TYR A 49 -1.53 -11.88 19.79
C TYR A 49 -1.11 -12.82 18.64
N ALA A 50 -0.90 -12.26 17.43
CA ALA A 50 -0.45 -13.02 16.26
C ALA A 50 0.96 -13.58 16.46
N HIS A 51 1.89 -12.76 16.94
CA HIS A 51 3.27 -13.14 17.23
C HIS A 51 3.36 -14.27 18.25
N ALA A 52 2.52 -14.24 19.30
CA ALA A 52 2.45 -15.32 20.29
C ALA A 52 2.05 -16.68 19.69
N LYS A 53 1.49 -16.69 18.47
CA LYS A 53 1.09 -17.88 17.70
C LYS A 53 2.02 -18.17 16.52
N GLY A 54 3.08 -17.39 16.34
CA GLY A 54 4.02 -17.52 15.23
C GLY A 54 3.47 -17.02 13.90
N ILE A 55 2.48 -16.13 13.93
CA ILE A 55 1.86 -15.50 12.75
C ILE A 55 2.34 -14.06 12.65
N GLU A 56 2.83 -13.65 11.49
CA GLU A 56 3.06 -12.26 11.14
C GLU A 56 1.73 -11.56 10.77
N LEU A 57 1.55 -10.32 11.19
CA LEU A 57 0.33 -9.56 10.95
C LEU A 57 0.62 -8.28 10.18
N GLY A 58 -0.26 -7.95 9.26
CA GLY A 58 -0.19 -6.66 8.57
C GLY A 58 -1.50 -6.26 7.91
N GLY A 59 -1.43 -5.26 7.06
CA GLY A 59 -2.61 -4.70 6.44
C GLY A 59 -2.40 -4.18 5.04
N TYR A 60 -3.50 -3.75 4.44
CA TYR A 60 -3.61 -3.28 3.06
C TYR A 60 -3.68 -1.75 3.01
N SER A 61 -2.98 -1.15 2.07
CA SER A 61 -3.13 0.26 1.71
C SER A 61 -3.28 0.40 0.20
N LEU A 62 -4.29 1.14 -0.24
CA LEU A 62 -4.51 1.48 -1.65
C LEU A 62 -3.93 2.86 -1.92
N LEU A 63 -2.95 2.94 -2.81
CA LEU A 63 -2.34 4.23 -3.20
C LEU A 63 -3.06 4.87 -4.39
N ALA A 64 -3.30 4.14 -5.47
CA ALA A 64 -3.96 4.66 -6.67
C ALA A 64 -5.44 4.29 -6.75
N SER A 65 -6.13 4.77 -7.77
CA SER A 65 -7.56 4.53 -8.01
C SER A 65 -8.48 5.06 -6.90
N ARG A 66 -8.06 6.16 -6.27
CA ARG A 66 -8.86 6.91 -5.29
C ARG A 66 -8.55 8.40 -5.38
N SER A 67 -9.48 9.23 -4.97
CA SER A 67 -9.28 10.68 -4.80
C SER A 67 -9.02 11.00 -3.34
N ILE A 68 -8.17 11.99 -3.10
CA ILE A 68 -7.95 12.62 -1.80
C ILE A 68 -8.64 13.99 -1.78
N SER A 69 -8.21 14.87 -2.66
CA SER A 69 -8.80 16.20 -2.87
C SER A 69 -8.34 16.75 -4.22
N ASP A 70 -9.02 17.77 -4.72
CA ASP A 70 -8.61 18.44 -5.96
C ASP A 70 -7.20 19.04 -5.87
N GLU A 71 -6.74 19.42 -4.66
CA GLU A 71 -5.41 19.97 -4.43
C GLU A 71 -4.33 18.91 -4.28
N ASP A 72 -4.68 17.67 -3.95
CA ASP A 72 -3.72 16.59 -3.69
C ASP A 72 -3.69 15.52 -4.77
N ASP A 73 -4.70 15.48 -5.61
CA ASP A 73 -4.74 14.53 -6.72
C ASP A 73 -3.84 14.98 -7.89
N VAL A 74 -3.47 14.04 -8.74
CA VAL A 74 -2.71 14.36 -9.93
C VAL A 74 -3.54 15.24 -10.86
N ILE A 75 -2.88 16.15 -11.57
CA ILE A 75 -3.50 16.99 -12.59
C ILE A 75 -3.25 16.35 -13.95
N HIS A 76 -4.34 16.03 -14.64
CA HIS A 76 -4.30 15.41 -15.96
C HIS A 76 -3.62 16.34 -16.99
N PRO A 77 -2.63 15.88 -17.76
CA PRO A 77 -1.81 16.74 -18.61
C PRO A 77 -2.56 17.36 -19.79
N GLU A 78 -3.64 16.72 -20.28
CA GLU A 78 -4.41 17.23 -21.42
C GLU A 78 -5.59 18.12 -21.00
N THR A 79 -6.23 17.80 -19.86
CA THR A 79 -7.42 18.53 -19.42
C THR A 79 -7.13 19.63 -18.42
N GLY A 80 -5.99 19.55 -17.72
CA GLY A 80 -5.63 20.44 -16.61
C GLY A 80 -6.54 20.32 -15.38
N GLN A 81 -7.32 19.25 -15.30
CA GLN A 81 -8.24 18.99 -14.20
C GLN A 81 -7.67 17.86 -13.29
N PRO A 82 -8.11 17.79 -12.03
CA PRO A 82 -7.81 16.65 -11.17
C PRO A 82 -8.23 15.33 -11.81
N GLY A 83 -7.41 14.29 -11.65
CA GLY A 83 -7.64 12.96 -12.18
C GLY A 83 -6.49 12.44 -13.03
N GLY A 84 -6.19 11.16 -12.90
CA GLY A 84 -5.08 10.51 -13.57
C GLY A 84 -5.39 10.12 -15.01
N ALA A 85 -4.37 10.12 -15.86
CA ALA A 85 -4.47 9.69 -17.24
C ALA A 85 -4.52 8.16 -17.38
N ILE A 86 -4.07 7.42 -16.37
CA ILE A 86 -3.95 5.96 -16.38
C ILE A 86 -4.99 5.32 -15.46
N PHE A 87 -5.07 5.79 -14.21
CA PHE A 87 -5.90 5.16 -13.17
C PHE A 87 -7.19 5.93 -12.84
N GLY A 88 -7.51 7.00 -13.57
CA GLY A 88 -8.62 7.87 -13.23
C GLY A 88 -8.29 8.73 -12.02
N ASP A 89 -9.03 8.60 -10.92
CA ASP A 89 -8.69 9.29 -9.68
C ASP A 89 -7.41 8.70 -9.08
N SER A 90 -6.42 9.55 -8.84
CA SER A 90 -5.13 9.13 -8.30
C SER A 90 -4.48 10.26 -7.51
N PRO A 91 -4.09 10.02 -6.25
CA PRO A 91 -3.37 11.01 -5.47
C PRO A 91 -1.96 11.24 -6.03
N CYS A 92 -1.48 12.46 -5.90
CA CYS A 92 -0.10 12.79 -6.23
C CYS A 92 0.79 12.67 -4.98
N LEU A 93 1.77 11.78 -5.02
CA LEU A 93 2.76 11.68 -3.93
C LEU A 93 3.66 12.92 -3.82
N GLY A 94 3.62 13.81 -4.81
CA GLY A 94 4.27 15.13 -4.76
C GLY A 94 3.46 16.21 -4.06
N SER A 95 2.19 15.99 -3.75
CA SER A 95 1.32 16.92 -3.04
C SER A 95 1.66 17.05 -1.56
N ALA A 96 0.96 17.94 -0.85
CA ALA A 96 1.10 18.08 0.59
C ALA A 96 0.66 16.80 1.33
N TRP A 97 -0.44 16.19 0.92
CA TRP A 97 -0.87 14.89 1.43
C TRP A 97 0.18 13.80 1.18
N GLY A 98 0.71 13.73 -0.05
CA GLY A 98 1.70 12.72 -0.44
C GLY A 98 3.01 12.78 0.36
N GLN A 99 3.37 13.95 0.89
CA GLN A 99 4.50 14.09 1.79
C GLN A 99 4.26 13.43 3.16
N GLN A 100 3.01 13.40 3.63
CA GLN A 100 2.63 12.86 4.94
C GLN A 100 2.22 11.39 4.85
N TYR A 101 1.77 10.92 3.68
CA TYR A 101 1.22 9.60 3.48
C TYR A 101 2.14 8.48 4.02
N PHE A 102 3.35 8.42 3.55
CA PHE A 102 4.30 7.41 4.00
C PHE A 102 4.71 7.58 5.46
N GLN A 103 4.82 8.82 5.94
CA GLN A 103 5.16 9.07 7.34
C GLN A 103 4.09 8.53 8.29
N ARG A 104 2.81 8.63 7.93
CA ARG A 104 1.72 8.04 8.72
C ARG A 104 1.83 6.52 8.77
N ILE A 105 2.03 5.88 7.60
CA ILE A 105 2.21 4.42 7.54
C ILE A 105 3.45 3.99 8.33
N GLU A 106 4.57 4.70 8.19
CA GLU A 106 5.80 4.42 8.94
C GLU A 106 5.56 4.47 10.45
N THR A 107 4.86 5.50 10.93
CA THR A 107 4.53 5.65 12.36
C THR A 107 3.63 4.51 12.82
N LEU A 108 2.53 4.24 12.11
CA LEU A 108 1.59 3.17 12.46
C LEU A 108 2.28 1.81 12.51
N TYR A 109 3.07 1.46 11.49
CA TYR A 109 3.76 0.17 11.44
C TYR A 109 4.82 0.02 12.53
N ALA A 110 5.59 1.08 12.79
CA ALA A 110 6.61 1.08 13.84
C ALA A 110 5.99 0.98 15.24
N GLU A 111 4.88 1.66 15.48
CA GLU A 111 4.23 1.69 16.79
C GLU A 111 3.36 0.46 17.06
N ALA A 112 2.67 -0.05 16.04
CA ALA A 112 1.85 -1.24 16.16
C ALA A 112 2.64 -2.55 16.07
N GLY A 113 3.88 -2.51 15.57
CA GLY A 113 4.71 -3.72 15.40
C GLY A 113 4.18 -4.63 14.29
N LEU A 114 3.67 -4.05 13.20
CA LEU A 114 3.17 -4.82 12.05
C LEU A 114 4.31 -5.27 11.15
N ASP A 115 4.17 -6.45 10.56
CA ASP A 115 5.23 -7.17 9.85
C ASP A 115 5.08 -7.18 8.34
N ILE A 116 3.89 -6.95 7.83
CA ILE A 116 3.59 -7.07 6.40
C ILE A 116 2.70 -5.92 5.92
N LEU A 117 3.08 -5.30 4.79
CA LEU A 117 2.27 -4.32 4.08
C LEU A 117 1.89 -4.84 2.70
N GLU A 118 0.61 -4.99 2.46
CA GLU A 118 0.06 -5.12 1.10
C GLU A 118 -0.20 -3.70 0.57
N HIS A 119 0.65 -3.25 -0.35
CA HIS A 119 0.60 -1.90 -0.88
C HIS A 119 0.18 -1.92 -2.34
N ASP A 120 -1.08 -1.63 -2.61
CA ASP A 120 -1.70 -1.67 -3.92
C ASP A 120 -1.68 -0.30 -4.61
N GLY A 121 -1.66 -0.30 -5.94
CA GLY A 121 -1.60 0.93 -6.72
C GLY A 121 -0.24 1.63 -6.71
N SER A 122 0.80 0.96 -6.23
CA SER A 122 2.17 1.47 -6.22
C SER A 122 2.91 1.24 -7.55
N TYR A 123 2.21 1.40 -8.64
CA TYR A 123 2.79 1.43 -9.99
C TYR A 123 3.69 2.68 -10.15
N PRO A 124 4.33 2.91 -11.31
CA PRO A 124 5.13 4.13 -11.53
C PRO A 124 4.40 5.43 -11.19
N GLY A 125 3.09 5.37 -10.98
CA GLY A 125 2.22 6.49 -10.69
C GLY A 125 1.71 7.16 -11.96
N ASP A 126 0.64 7.93 -11.83
CA ASP A 126 0.19 8.82 -12.89
C ASP A 126 1.14 10.02 -12.99
N VAL A 127 1.35 10.50 -14.23
CA VAL A 127 2.02 11.78 -14.44
C VAL A 127 1.14 12.91 -13.91
N CYS A 128 1.75 13.96 -13.37
CA CYS A 128 1.04 15.09 -12.79
C CYS A 128 1.51 16.40 -13.42
N ALA A 129 0.59 17.13 -14.04
CA ALA A 129 0.88 18.43 -14.66
C ALA A 129 0.82 19.61 -13.67
N SER A 130 0.59 19.37 -12.39
CA SER A 130 0.60 20.43 -11.37
C SER A 130 1.94 21.12 -11.29
N GLN A 131 1.93 22.43 -11.15
CA GLN A 131 3.09 23.27 -10.82
C GLN A 131 3.01 23.78 -9.37
N GLY A 132 1.96 23.41 -8.65
CA GLY A 132 1.73 23.80 -7.26
C GLY A 132 2.10 22.74 -6.24
N HIS A 133 2.34 21.52 -6.67
CA HIS A 133 2.73 20.45 -5.73
C HIS A 133 4.18 20.60 -5.29
N PRO A 134 4.47 20.59 -3.98
CA PRO A 134 5.80 20.90 -3.47
C PRO A 134 6.84 19.80 -3.77
N GLY A 135 6.41 18.62 -4.17
CA GLY A 135 7.25 17.44 -4.31
C GLY A 135 7.75 17.17 -5.72
N HIS A 136 7.34 17.96 -6.72
CA HIS A 136 7.87 17.95 -8.10
C HIS A 136 7.68 19.34 -8.72
N ARG A 137 8.35 19.60 -9.84
CA ARG A 137 8.29 20.92 -10.48
C ARG A 137 7.15 21.02 -11.49
N ASP A 138 6.99 19.99 -12.30
CA ASP A 138 6.05 19.96 -13.41
C ASP A 138 5.82 18.52 -13.91
N LEU A 139 5.16 18.39 -15.04
CA LEU A 139 4.90 17.11 -15.72
C LEU A 139 6.20 16.31 -15.97
N GLY A 140 7.29 16.99 -16.28
CA GLY A 140 8.53 16.35 -16.74
C GLY A 140 9.26 15.55 -15.65
N ASP A 141 9.08 15.90 -14.39
CA ASP A 141 9.73 15.19 -13.28
C ASP A 141 8.74 14.54 -12.29
N SER A 142 7.44 14.75 -12.46
CA SER A 142 6.42 14.33 -11.49
C SER A 142 6.44 12.82 -11.22
N GLN A 143 6.47 12.00 -12.25
CA GLN A 143 6.46 10.53 -12.10
C GLN A 143 7.75 10.01 -11.47
N TRP A 144 8.90 10.60 -11.84
CA TRP A 144 10.19 10.26 -11.24
C TRP A 144 10.23 10.58 -9.74
N GLN A 145 9.72 11.74 -9.34
CA GLN A 145 9.68 12.14 -7.93
C GLN A 145 8.75 11.25 -7.11
N GLN A 146 7.61 10.87 -7.65
CA GLN A 146 6.69 9.93 -7.00
C GLN A 146 7.33 8.55 -6.83
N TRP A 147 7.97 8.04 -7.89
CA TRP A 147 8.69 6.77 -7.84
C TRP A 147 9.83 6.79 -6.80
N GLN A 148 10.59 7.86 -6.70
CA GLN A 148 11.65 8.02 -5.70
C GLN A 148 11.11 7.92 -4.26
N ARG A 149 9.91 8.47 -4.01
CA ARG A 149 9.26 8.40 -2.69
C ARG A 149 8.85 6.98 -2.35
N ILE A 150 8.22 6.27 -3.29
CA ILE A 150 7.84 4.86 -3.11
C ILE A 150 9.08 4.01 -2.82
N VAL A 151 10.14 4.16 -3.60
CA VAL A 151 11.39 3.40 -3.41
C VAL A 151 12.02 3.66 -2.05
N ARG A 152 12.01 4.92 -1.58
CA ARG A 152 12.52 5.27 -0.25
C ARG A 152 11.72 4.59 0.86
N PHE A 153 10.40 4.65 0.75
CA PHE A 153 9.50 3.99 1.70
C PHE A 153 9.69 2.46 1.71
N TYR A 154 9.80 1.83 0.56
CA TYR A 154 10.03 0.38 0.50
C TYR A 154 11.39 -0.03 1.08
N ARG A 155 12.42 0.78 0.93
CA ARG A 155 13.71 0.57 1.60
C ARG A 155 13.55 0.66 3.12
N TRP A 156 12.83 1.67 3.60
CA TRP A 156 12.51 1.83 5.02
C TRP A 156 11.81 0.60 5.59
N CYS A 157 10.81 0.05 4.89
CA CYS A 157 10.13 -1.19 5.28
C CYS A 157 11.12 -2.36 5.39
N ARG A 158 11.94 -2.57 4.37
CA ARG A 158 12.89 -3.69 4.34
C ARG A 158 13.98 -3.59 5.39
N GLU A 159 14.46 -2.41 5.69
CA GLU A 159 15.44 -2.18 6.76
C GLU A 159 14.90 -2.55 8.15
N ARG A 160 13.58 -2.61 8.27
CA ARG A 160 12.85 -2.99 9.50
C ARG A 160 12.28 -4.40 9.48
N GLY A 161 12.57 -5.17 8.44
CA GLY A 161 12.05 -6.53 8.31
C GLY A 161 10.57 -6.59 7.89
N ILE A 162 9.94 -5.46 7.53
CA ILE A 162 8.56 -5.44 7.06
C ILE A 162 8.51 -6.05 5.66
N TYR A 163 7.73 -7.12 5.53
CA TYR A 163 7.49 -7.78 4.25
C TYR A 163 6.58 -6.92 3.37
N LEU A 164 6.97 -6.72 2.11
CA LEU A 164 6.19 -5.97 1.14
C LEU A 164 5.51 -6.91 0.16
N ASN A 165 4.18 -6.91 0.16
CA ASN A 165 3.36 -7.56 -0.82
C ASN A 165 2.80 -6.50 -1.78
N VAL A 166 3.39 -6.35 -2.96
CA VAL A 166 3.04 -5.28 -3.91
C VAL A 166 2.57 -5.88 -5.22
N PRO A 167 1.59 -5.27 -5.90
CA PRO A 167 1.18 -5.72 -7.21
C PRO A 167 2.31 -5.49 -8.22
N ASP A 168 2.43 -6.43 -9.11
CA ASP A 168 3.32 -6.33 -10.24
C ASP A 168 4.83 -6.34 -9.91
N TRP A 169 5.64 -6.12 -10.92
CA TRP A 169 7.08 -6.32 -10.89
C TRP A 169 7.90 -5.02 -10.94
N TYR A 170 7.25 -3.87 -10.91
CA TYR A 170 7.90 -2.56 -11.07
C TYR A 170 9.02 -2.30 -10.06
N PHE A 171 8.89 -2.80 -8.85
CA PHE A 171 9.85 -2.60 -7.76
C PHE A 171 10.70 -3.83 -7.45
N LEU A 172 10.59 -4.88 -8.26
CA LEU A 172 11.27 -6.16 -8.05
C LEU A 172 12.54 -6.31 -8.88
N ASN A 173 12.75 -5.45 -9.89
CA ASN A 173 13.82 -5.58 -10.88
C ASN A 173 15.10 -4.82 -10.50
N GLY A 174 16.23 -5.37 -10.90
CA GLY A 174 17.54 -4.73 -10.81
C GLY A 174 17.96 -4.38 -9.39
N SER A 175 18.55 -3.20 -9.22
CA SER A 175 18.99 -2.68 -7.93
C SER A 175 17.85 -2.24 -7.00
N ASN A 176 16.64 -2.22 -7.52
CA ASN A 176 15.45 -1.75 -6.79
C ASN A 176 14.59 -2.88 -6.25
N LYS A 177 15.15 -4.02 -5.95
CA LYS A 177 14.44 -5.17 -5.34
C LYS A 177 13.90 -4.83 -3.95
N ASN A 178 12.97 -3.89 -3.88
CA ASN A 178 12.47 -3.33 -2.62
C ASN A 178 11.23 -4.03 -2.09
N GLY A 179 10.59 -4.88 -2.87
CA GLY A 179 9.37 -5.58 -2.48
C GLY A 179 9.27 -6.96 -3.10
N MET A 180 8.28 -7.70 -2.67
CA MET A 180 7.82 -8.94 -3.28
C MET A 180 6.50 -8.67 -3.98
N GLY A 181 6.38 -9.11 -5.23
CA GLY A 181 5.18 -8.91 -6.00
C GLY A 181 4.26 -10.13 -5.97
N TYR A 182 2.98 -9.87 -6.13
CA TYR A 182 2.01 -10.87 -6.53
C TYR A 182 1.54 -10.57 -7.95
N ARG A 183 1.06 -11.58 -8.64
CA ARG A 183 0.45 -11.41 -9.95
C ARG A 183 -1.05 -11.47 -9.82
N GLU A 184 -1.70 -10.40 -10.18
CA GLU A 184 -3.13 -10.35 -10.20
C GLU A 184 -3.70 -11.18 -11.35
N VAL A 185 -4.67 -12.03 -11.05
CA VAL A 185 -5.43 -12.78 -12.05
C VAL A 185 -6.66 -11.96 -12.42
N ASN A 186 -6.83 -11.66 -13.70
CA ASN A 186 -7.97 -10.90 -14.17
C ASN A 186 -9.29 -11.64 -13.93
N TRP A 187 -10.08 -11.16 -12.99
CA TRP A 187 -11.37 -11.74 -12.60
C TRP A 187 -12.40 -11.82 -13.72
N SER A 188 -12.29 -10.95 -14.73
CA SER A 188 -13.19 -10.92 -15.88
C SER A 188 -12.88 -11.99 -16.92
N LEU A 189 -11.76 -12.67 -16.83
CA LEU A 189 -11.43 -13.73 -17.78
C LEU A 189 -12.17 -15.01 -17.47
N PRO A 190 -12.51 -15.80 -18.51
CA PRO A 190 -13.02 -17.16 -18.32
C PRO A 190 -12.08 -18.00 -17.45
N ARG A 191 -12.68 -18.89 -16.64
CA ARG A 191 -11.95 -19.69 -15.65
C ARG A 191 -10.76 -20.48 -16.23
N GLU A 192 -10.90 -20.98 -17.44
CA GLU A 192 -9.85 -21.72 -18.15
C GLU A 192 -8.64 -20.83 -18.41
N ARG A 193 -8.86 -19.56 -18.77
CA ARG A 193 -7.77 -18.59 -18.98
C ARG A 193 -7.13 -18.16 -17.66
N GLN A 194 -7.91 -18.01 -16.60
CA GLN A 194 -7.35 -17.74 -15.28
C GLN A 194 -6.38 -18.85 -14.85
N ILE A 195 -6.75 -20.11 -15.01
CA ILE A 195 -5.90 -21.26 -14.69
C ILE A 195 -4.62 -21.28 -15.55
N LEU A 196 -4.70 -20.91 -16.82
CA LEU A 196 -3.52 -20.86 -17.70
C LEU A 196 -2.56 -19.72 -17.36
N LEU A 197 -3.09 -18.59 -16.86
CA LEU A 197 -2.28 -17.43 -16.51
C LEU A 197 -1.66 -17.54 -15.09
N ALA A 198 -2.23 -18.41 -14.25
CA ALA A 198 -1.73 -18.64 -12.89
C ALA A 198 -0.63 -19.74 -12.79
N ARG A 199 -0.21 -20.30 -13.92
CA ARG A 199 0.83 -21.35 -13.98
C ARG A 199 2.23 -20.81 -14.18
#